data_b3392e79ff6bd98be0683e3f50de1d54
#
_entry.id   b3392e79ff6bd98be0683e3f50de1d54
#
_cell.length_a   1.000
_cell.length_b   1.000
_cell.length_c   1.000
_cell.angle_alpha   90.00
_cell.angle_beta   90.00
_cell.angle_gamma   90.00
#
_symmetry.space_group_name_H-M   'P 1'
#
loop_
_entity.id
_entity.type
_entity.pdbx_description
1 polymer ?
#
loop_
_entity_poly.entity_id
_entity_poly.type
_entity_poly.pdbx_seq_one_letter_code
_entity_poly.pdbx_strand_id
1 'polypeptide(L)'
;VFVAIVLILIVVAAGFGTILIDKYSYSKERADLDAYFGLMEENAVAIILQDEQAEEYARIWDGICYFDFATVHKYFNDRFYEDRQESMLIYTTPDSIIRTQIGSSVLETSLGESEDVGYTIARYEGDVLYVAADYVKRYANFSYSLYEAPYHMQVYTEWNERQVADITKDTQVRYQGGIKSDILTEVKQGDSVIILEEIENRTKVKTRD
;
A
#
# COMPACT_ATOMS: atom_id res chain seq x y z
N VAL A 1 -4.69 53.80 -36.99
CA VAL A 1 -3.48 52.97 -37.03
C VAL A 1 -2.96 52.69 -35.59
N PHE A 2 -2.73 53.76 -34.78
CA PHE A 2 -2.18 53.60 -33.41
C PHE A 2 -3.04 52.70 -32.51
N VAL A 3 -4.37 52.88 -32.49
CA VAL A 3 -5.31 52.09 -31.71
C VAL A 3 -5.28 50.60 -32.12
N ALA A 4 -5.17 50.31 -33.41
CA ALA A 4 -5.08 48.94 -33.92
C ALA A 4 -3.79 48.26 -33.48
N ILE A 5 -2.66 48.98 -33.47
CA ILE A 5 -1.37 48.46 -32.99
C ILE A 5 -1.43 48.13 -31.48
N VAL A 6 -2.02 49.04 -30.68
CA VAL A 6 -2.20 48.81 -29.23
C VAL A 6 -3.08 47.59 -28.95
N LEU A 7 -4.18 47.43 -29.68
CA LEU A 7 -5.04 46.24 -29.55
C LEU A 7 -4.30 44.94 -29.90
N ILE A 8 -3.50 44.93 -30.97
CA ILE A 8 -2.70 43.76 -31.35
C ILE A 8 -1.68 43.43 -30.25
N LEU A 9 -1.00 44.46 -29.70
CA LEU A 9 -0.04 44.23 -28.60
C LEU A 9 -0.71 43.67 -27.33
N ILE A 10 -1.92 44.13 -27.00
CA ILE A 10 -2.69 43.61 -25.87
C ILE A 10 -3.06 42.13 -26.10
N VAL A 11 -3.52 41.76 -27.29
CA VAL A 11 -3.87 40.39 -27.65
C VAL A 11 -2.64 39.49 -27.61
N VAL A 12 -1.51 39.95 -28.15
CA VAL A 12 -0.25 39.23 -28.11
C VAL A 12 0.25 39.05 -26.64
N ALA A 13 0.22 40.13 -25.86
CA ALA A 13 0.62 40.05 -24.44
C ALA A 13 -0.30 39.14 -23.63
N ALA A 14 -1.61 39.14 -23.88
CA ALA A 14 -2.55 38.24 -23.26
C ALA A 14 -2.27 36.76 -23.65
N GLY A 15 -2.00 36.51 -24.93
CA GLY A 15 -1.64 35.17 -25.42
C GLY A 15 -0.32 34.65 -24.81
N PHE A 16 0.71 35.49 -24.76
CA PHE A 16 1.96 35.13 -24.07
C PHE A 16 1.77 34.95 -22.57
N GLY A 17 0.93 35.79 -21.95
CA GLY A 17 0.61 35.69 -20.53
C GLY A 17 -0.05 34.37 -20.18
N THR A 18 -1.01 33.88 -20.96
CA THR A 18 -1.66 32.57 -20.73
C THR A 18 -0.68 31.41 -20.89
N ILE A 19 0.20 31.45 -21.88
CA ILE A 19 1.22 30.41 -22.10
C ILE A 19 2.21 30.36 -20.92
N LEU A 20 2.63 31.53 -20.41
CA LEU A 20 3.54 31.61 -19.27
C LEU A 20 2.85 31.11 -17.97
N ILE A 21 1.61 31.54 -17.75
CA ILE A 21 0.82 31.10 -16.60
C ILE A 21 0.66 29.57 -16.65
N ASP A 22 0.25 29.03 -17.79
CA ASP A 22 0.12 27.56 -17.94
C ASP A 22 1.46 26.88 -17.72
N LYS A 23 2.55 27.35 -18.28
CA LYS A 23 3.88 26.75 -18.11
C LYS A 23 4.36 26.72 -16.67
N TYR A 24 4.08 27.74 -15.86
CA TYR A 24 4.60 27.89 -14.49
C TYR A 24 3.55 27.65 -13.40
N SER A 25 2.28 27.39 -13.74
CA SER A 25 1.27 27.01 -12.76
C SER A 25 1.43 25.56 -12.33
N TYR A 26 1.09 25.29 -11.10
CA TYR A 26 1.04 23.93 -10.55
C TYR A 26 -0.13 23.16 -11.19
N SER A 27 0.09 21.89 -11.53
CA SER A 27 -1.00 20.99 -11.89
C SER A 27 -1.97 20.85 -10.72
N LYS A 28 -3.27 20.81 -11.04
CA LYS A 28 -4.36 20.51 -10.10
C LYS A 28 -4.93 19.11 -10.31
N GLU A 29 -4.37 18.38 -11.25
CA GLU A 29 -4.78 17.02 -11.55
C GLU A 29 -4.38 16.09 -10.42
N ARG A 30 -5.28 15.18 -10.06
CA ARG A 30 -5.03 14.13 -9.07
C ARG A 30 -4.63 12.85 -9.79
N ALA A 31 -3.66 12.17 -9.23
CA ALA A 31 -3.27 10.86 -9.72
C ALA A 31 -4.43 9.86 -9.54
N ASP A 32 -4.55 8.95 -10.49
CA ASP A 32 -5.34 7.75 -10.33
C ASP A 32 -4.59 6.79 -9.40
N LEU A 33 -5.08 6.66 -8.17
CA LEU A 33 -4.41 5.87 -7.14
C LEU A 33 -4.52 4.36 -7.40
N ASP A 34 -5.60 3.90 -8.05
CA ASP A 34 -5.69 2.49 -8.46
C ASP A 34 -4.60 2.17 -9.48
N ALA A 35 -4.42 3.05 -10.47
CA ALA A 35 -3.33 2.92 -11.44
C ALA A 35 -1.95 3.08 -10.79
N TYR A 36 -1.80 3.97 -9.80
CA TYR A 36 -0.56 4.16 -9.05
C TYR A 36 -0.12 2.89 -8.30
N PHE A 37 -1.06 2.23 -7.64
CA PHE A 37 -0.82 0.97 -6.93
C PHE A 37 -0.91 -0.26 -7.83
N GLY A 38 -1.33 -0.11 -9.10
CA GLY A 38 -1.49 -1.22 -10.04
C GLY A 38 -2.64 -2.17 -9.70
N LEU A 39 -3.69 -1.68 -9.04
CA LEU A 39 -4.84 -2.48 -8.64
C LEU A 39 -5.72 -2.76 -9.86
N MET A 40 -5.89 -4.03 -10.21
CA MET A 40 -6.71 -4.46 -11.35
C MET A 40 -8.01 -5.13 -10.93
N GLU A 41 -8.14 -5.48 -9.67
CA GLU A 41 -9.29 -6.19 -9.10
C GLU A 41 -9.79 -5.49 -7.84
N GLU A 42 -11.08 -5.48 -7.63
CA GLU A 42 -11.75 -4.75 -6.54
C GLU A 42 -11.29 -5.21 -5.15
N ASN A 43 -10.94 -6.49 -5.01
CA ASN A 43 -10.47 -7.06 -3.74
C ASN A 43 -8.93 -7.12 -3.62
N ALA A 44 -8.20 -6.56 -4.58
CA ALA A 44 -6.75 -6.48 -4.50
C ALA A 44 -6.31 -5.42 -3.50
N VAL A 45 -5.26 -5.73 -2.74
CA VAL A 45 -4.67 -4.85 -1.75
C VAL A 45 -3.18 -4.72 -2.06
N ALA A 46 -2.71 -3.52 -2.38
CA ALA A 46 -1.28 -3.29 -2.60
C ALA A 46 -0.52 -3.46 -1.28
N ILE A 47 0.62 -4.13 -1.33
CA ILE A 47 1.48 -4.35 -0.17
C ILE A 47 2.63 -3.34 -0.23
N ILE A 48 2.73 -2.48 0.77
CA ILE A 48 3.87 -1.59 0.98
C ILE A 48 4.72 -2.22 2.08
N LEU A 49 5.76 -2.94 1.69
CA LEU A 49 6.67 -3.58 2.61
C LEU A 49 7.78 -2.61 2.98
N GLN A 50 7.85 -2.22 4.23
CA GLN A 50 8.71 -1.16 4.70
C GLN A 50 8.41 0.16 3.96
N ASP A 51 9.23 0.57 3.04
CA ASP A 51 9.14 1.82 2.30
C ASP A 51 8.97 1.62 0.78
N GLU A 52 8.78 0.37 0.34
CA GLU A 52 8.65 0.02 -1.07
C GLU A 52 7.38 -0.82 -1.34
N GLN A 53 6.77 -0.60 -2.49
CA GLN A 53 5.66 -1.45 -2.91
C GLN A 53 6.19 -2.81 -3.36
N ALA A 54 5.63 -3.88 -2.81
CA ALA A 54 5.90 -5.24 -3.25
C ALA A 54 5.29 -5.49 -4.64
N GLU A 55 5.83 -6.48 -5.35
CA GLU A 55 5.26 -6.92 -6.64
C GLU A 55 3.98 -7.73 -6.44
N GLU A 56 3.85 -8.37 -5.27
CA GLU A 56 2.72 -9.19 -4.88
C GLU A 56 1.60 -8.34 -4.28
N TYR A 57 0.37 -8.85 -4.39
CA TYR A 57 -0.83 -8.22 -3.84
C TYR A 57 -1.49 -9.14 -2.81
N ALA A 58 -1.95 -8.56 -1.72
CA ALA A 58 -2.86 -9.22 -0.81
C ALA A 58 -4.29 -9.17 -1.37
N ARG A 59 -5.19 -9.90 -0.74
CA ARG A 59 -6.62 -9.90 -1.04
C ARG A 59 -7.41 -9.54 0.20
N ILE A 60 -8.56 -8.91 0.00
CA ILE A 60 -9.51 -8.65 1.08
C ILE A 60 -10.82 -9.37 0.79
N TRP A 61 -11.32 -10.16 1.76
CA TRP A 61 -12.62 -10.80 1.75
C TRP A 61 -13.26 -10.68 3.12
N ASP A 62 -14.50 -10.25 3.17
CA ASP A 62 -15.27 -10.09 4.40
C ASP A 62 -14.55 -9.21 5.45
N GLY A 63 -13.77 -8.21 4.99
CA GLY A 63 -12.98 -7.33 5.84
C GLY A 63 -11.67 -7.94 6.37
N ILE A 64 -11.33 -9.18 6.00
CA ILE A 64 -10.10 -9.85 6.38
C ILE A 64 -9.11 -9.81 5.22
N CYS A 65 -7.87 -9.42 5.52
CA CYS A 65 -6.77 -9.44 4.55
C CYS A 65 -6.09 -10.80 4.52
N TYR A 66 -5.72 -11.22 3.32
CA TYR A 66 -5.06 -12.51 3.06
C TYR A 66 -3.83 -12.28 2.19
N PHE A 67 -2.74 -12.92 2.54
CA PHE A 67 -1.58 -13.05 1.67
C PHE A 67 -1.66 -14.35 0.88
N ASP A 68 -1.24 -14.35 -0.38
CA ASP A 68 -0.99 -15.62 -1.05
C ASP A 68 0.14 -16.39 -0.36
N PHE A 69 0.12 -17.71 -0.53
CA PHE A 69 1.03 -18.60 0.18
C PHE A 69 2.51 -18.35 -0.15
N ALA A 70 2.82 -17.93 -1.39
CA ALA A 70 4.18 -17.61 -1.81
C ALA A 70 4.68 -16.33 -1.11
N THR A 71 3.82 -15.31 -0.99
CA THR A 71 4.08 -14.08 -0.24
C THR A 71 4.35 -14.38 1.24
N VAL A 72 3.57 -15.30 1.85
CA VAL A 72 3.81 -15.71 3.25
C VAL A 72 5.21 -16.30 3.41
N HIS A 73 5.62 -17.18 2.50
CA HIS A 73 6.94 -17.81 2.54
C HIS A 73 8.06 -16.80 2.25
N LYS A 74 7.86 -15.90 1.30
CA LYS A 74 8.87 -14.95 0.87
C LYS A 74 9.20 -13.90 1.93
N TYR A 75 8.20 -13.38 2.65
CA TYR A 75 8.36 -12.19 3.49
C TYR A 75 8.16 -12.44 4.98
N PHE A 76 7.46 -13.50 5.36
CA PHE A 76 7.03 -13.66 6.74
C PHE A 76 7.55 -14.92 7.41
N ASN A 77 7.18 -16.10 6.92
CA ASN A 77 7.56 -17.35 7.56
C ASN A 77 7.44 -18.53 6.61
N ASP A 78 8.52 -19.26 6.41
CA ASP A 78 8.63 -20.44 5.55
C ASP A 78 8.21 -21.77 6.20
N ARG A 79 7.80 -21.73 7.50
CA ARG A 79 7.36 -22.93 8.24
C ARG A 79 5.90 -23.31 8.02
N PHE A 80 5.18 -22.52 7.24
CA PHE A 80 3.85 -22.90 6.79
C PHE A 80 3.98 -23.95 5.69
N TYR A 81 3.11 -24.95 5.71
CA TYR A 81 3.07 -26.02 4.73
C TYR A 81 1.63 -26.23 4.22
N GLU A 82 1.48 -26.38 2.92
CA GLU A 82 0.21 -26.69 2.26
C GLU A 82 0.16 -28.20 1.98
N ASP A 83 -0.79 -28.90 2.59
CA ASP A 83 -1.15 -30.27 2.21
C ASP A 83 -2.37 -30.23 1.29
N ARG A 84 -2.11 -30.36 -0.01
CA ARG A 84 -3.18 -30.33 -1.03
C ARG A 84 -4.05 -31.59 -1.01
N GLN A 85 -3.51 -32.73 -0.59
CA GLN A 85 -4.26 -33.99 -0.56
C GLN A 85 -5.31 -33.98 0.53
N GLU A 86 -4.93 -33.52 1.71
CA GLU A 86 -5.80 -33.39 2.86
C GLU A 86 -6.53 -32.03 2.91
N SER A 87 -6.21 -31.11 1.98
CA SER A 87 -6.70 -29.71 1.98
C SER A 87 -6.44 -29.01 3.32
N MET A 88 -5.23 -29.11 3.82
CA MET A 88 -4.83 -28.55 5.10
C MET A 88 -3.72 -27.53 4.96
N LEU A 89 -3.81 -26.47 5.78
CA LEU A 89 -2.69 -25.61 6.13
C LEU A 89 -2.07 -26.12 7.43
N ILE A 90 -0.75 -26.32 7.41
CA ILE A 90 0.01 -26.85 8.54
C ILE A 90 1.06 -25.84 8.94
N TYR A 91 1.23 -25.62 10.24
CA TYR A 91 2.33 -24.84 10.80
C TYR A 91 3.05 -25.66 11.86
N THR A 92 4.38 -25.65 11.83
CA THR A 92 5.21 -26.43 12.76
C THR A 92 5.89 -25.51 13.76
N THR A 93 5.65 -25.74 15.04
CA THR A 93 6.41 -25.16 16.15
C THR A 93 7.45 -26.17 16.66
N PRO A 94 8.39 -25.79 17.55
CA PRO A 94 9.28 -26.75 18.18
C PRO A 94 8.56 -27.84 18.95
N ASP A 95 7.40 -27.54 19.52
CA ASP A 95 6.70 -28.40 20.48
C ASP A 95 5.40 -29.02 19.95
N SER A 96 4.89 -28.49 18.83
CA SER A 96 3.58 -28.88 18.32
C SER A 96 3.46 -28.69 16.80
N ILE A 97 2.53 -29.44 16.21
CA ILE A 97 2.07 -29.23 14.83
C ILE A 97 0.65 -28.66 14.92
N ILE A 98 0.44 -27.56 14.26
CA ILE A 98 -0.86 -26.89 14.18
C ILE A 98 -1.43 -27.12 12.79
N ARG A 99 -2.68 -27.56 12.73
CA ARG A 99 -3.39 -27.88 11.49
C ARG A 99 -4.70 -27.11 11.43
N THR A 100 -5.05 -26.68 10.24
CA THR A 100 -6.37 -26.13 9.96
C THR A 100 -6.85 -26.62 8.61
N GLN A 101 -8.10 -27.03 8.55
CA GLN A 101 -8.76 -27.35 7.29
C GLN A 101 -8.91 -26.08 6.48
N ILE A 102 -8.53 -26.09 5.21
CA ILE A 102 -8.72 -24.92 4.34
C ILE A 102 -10.22 -24.63 4.21
N GLY A 103 -10.60 -23.36 4.43
CA GLY A 103 -12.00 -22.91 4.55
C GLY A 103 -12.53 -22.87 5.98
N SER A 104 -11.76 -23.34 6.98
CA SER A 104 -12.16 -23.35 8.38
C SER A 104 -11.65 -22.15 9.16
N SER A 105 -12.35 -21.81 10.24
CA SER A 105 -11.91 -20.88 11.29
C SER A 105 -11.24 -21.60 12.47
N VAL A 106 -11.25 -22.93 12.48
CA VAL A 106 -10.76 -23.74 13.58
C VAL A 106 -9.36 -24.27 13.28
N LEU A 107 -8.47 -24.11 14.22
CA LEU A 107 -7.17 -24.77 14.25
C LEU A 107 -7.15 -25.88 15.30
N GLU A 108 -6.34 -26.90 15.06
CA GLU A 108 -6.10 -28.01 15.98
C GLU A 108 -4.61 -28.23 16.18
N THR A 109 -4.20 -28.54 17.40
CA THR A 109 -2.80 -28.85 17.71
C THR A 109 -2.60 -30.38 17.84
N SER A 110 -1.37 -30.82 17.59
CA SER A 110 -1.00 -32.20 17.83
C SER A 110 -1.12 -32.66 19.32
N LEU A 111 -1.30 -31.68 20.22
CA LEU A 111 -1.53 -31.91 21.66
C LEU A 111 -3.02 -32.11 22.00
N GLY A 112 -3.91 -32.00 20.99
CA GLY A 112 -5.36 -32.20 21.17
C GLY A 112 -6.09 -30.91 21.58
N GLU A 113 -5.46 -29.76 21.49
CA GLU A 113 -6.10 -28.47 21.71
C GLU A 113 -6.76 -28.00 20.43
N SER A 114 -7.89 -27.30 20.54
CA SER A 114 -8.62 -26.69 19.42
C SER A 114 -9.00 -25.25 19.75
N GLU A 115 -8.89 -24.35 18.77
CA GLU A 115 -9.24 -22.93 18.89
C GLU A 115 -10.01 -22.49 17.65
N ASP A 116 -11.13 -21.79 17.85
CA ASP A 116 -11.84 -21.08 16.79
C ASP A 116 -11.41 -19.61 16.81
N VAL A 117 -10.76 -19.16 15.74
CA VAL A 117 -10.27 -17.77 15.63
C VAL A 117 -11.33 -16.79 15.13
N GLY A 118 -12.52 -17.26 14.74
CA GLY A 118 -13.66 -16.46 14.34
C GLY A 118 -13.61 -15.94 12.89
N TYR A 119 -12.61 -16.33 12.11
CA TYR A 119 -12.49 -15.98 10.68
C TYR A 119 -11.86 -17.13 9.91
N THR A 120 -12.10 -17.23 8.62
CA THR A 120 -11.48 -18.24 7.76
C THR A 120 -9.96 -18.06 7.75
N ILE A 121 -9.22 -19.07 8.24
CA ILE A 121 -7.76 -19.01 8.38
C ILE A 121 -7.07 -19.05 7.02
N ALA A 122 -7.52 -19.95 6.15
CA ALA A 122 -6.97 -20.10 4.81
C ALA A 122 -8.06 -20.48 3.81
N ARG A 123 -7.91 -20.03 2.57
CA ARG A 123 -8.88 -20.31 1.48
C ARG A 123 -8.18 -20.37 0.13
N TYR A 124 -8.77 -21.08 -0.80
CA TYR A 124 -8.36 -21.03 -2.20
C TYR A 124 -9.13 -19.98 -2.98
N GLU A 125 -8.42 -19.32 -3.89
CA GLU A 125 -8.99 -18.61 -5.02
C GLU A 125 -8.33 -19.19 -6.29
N GLY A 126 -9.12 -19.91 -7.11
CA GLY A 126 -8.55 -20.77 -8.15
C GLY A 126 -7.59 -21.81 -7.57
N ASP A 127 -6.36 -21.82 -8.07
CA ASP A 127 -5.31 -22.74 -7.61
C ASP A 127 -4.37 -22.11 -6.56
N VAL A 128 -4.63 -20.87 -6.15
CA VAL A 128 -3.79 -20.13 -5.23
C VAL A 128 -4.37 -20.24 -3.82
N LEU A 129 -3.54 -20.68 -2.87
CA LEU A 129 -3.87 -20.66 -1.46
C LEU A 129 -3.59 -19.28 -0.88
N TYR A 130 -4.56 -18.74 -0.16
CA TYR A 130 -4.46 -17.50 0.60
C TYR A 130 -4.58 -17.77 2.10
N VAL A 131 -3.75 -17.10 2.89
CA VAL A 131 -3.71 -17.23 4.36
C VAL A 131 -3.99 -15.88 5.00
N ALA A 132 -4.87 -15.85 5.99
CA ALA A 132 -5.25 -14.63 6.68
C ALA A 132 -4.03 -13.94 7.32
N ALA A 133 -3.88 -12.64 7.09
CA ALA A 133 -2.76 -11.85 7.60
C ALA A 133 -2.65 -11.92 9.13
N ASP A 134 -3.78 -11.87 9.84
CA ASP A 134 -3.81 -11.99 11.30
C ASP A 134 -3.38 -13.38 11.79
N TYR A 135 -3.66 -14.43 11.03
CA TYR A 135 -3.16 -15.75 11.35
C TYR A 135 -1.65 -15.87 11.12
N VAL A 136 -1.13 -15.36 10.00
CA VAL A 136 0.31 -15.30 9.75
C VAL A 136 1.03 -14.51 10.84
N LYS A 137 0.45 -13.40 11.29
CA LYS A 137 0.99 -12.53 12.36
C LYS A 137 1.17 -13.25 13.70
N ARG A 138 0.42 -14.32 13.97
CA ARG A 138 0.61 -15.12 15.20
C ARG A 138 1.96 -15.84 15.23
N TYR A 139 2.55 -16.10 14.06
CA TYR A 139 3.75 -16.92 13.90
C TYR A 139 4.90 -16.20 13.19
N ALA A 140 4.71 -14.94 12.86
CA ALA A 140 5.71 -14.10 12.22
C ALA A 140 5.75 -12.71 12.88
N ASN A 141 6.95 -12.15 12.97
CA ASN A 141 7.15 -10.85 13.60
C ASN A 141 6.98 -9.74 12.58
N PHE A 142 5.75 -9.27 12.38
CA PHE A 142 5.44 -8.10 11.58
C PHE A 142 4.24 -7.34 12.14
N SER A 143 4.10 -6.10 11.72
CA SER A 143 2.88 -5.31 11.93
C SER A 143 2.34 -4.84 10.60
N TYR A 144 1.04 -4.61 10.53
CA TYR A 144 0.44 -4.02 9.35
C TYR A 144 -0.70 -3.05 9.73
N SER A 145 -0.95 -2.12 8.82
CA SER A 145 -2.12 -1.25 8.81
C SER A 145 -2.76 -1.30 7.44
N LEU A 146 -4.08 -1.47 7.40
CA LEU A 146 -4.86 -1.45 6.17
C LEU A 146 -5.46 -0.06 5.98
N TYR A 147 -5.39 0.43 4.76
CA TYR A 147 -6.01 1.68 4.30
C TYR A 147 -6.96 1.38 3.16
N GLU A 148 -8.02 2.18 3.07
CA GLU A 148 -9.05 2.07 2.05
C GLU A 148 -8.96 3.24 1.07
N ALA A 149 -9.53 3.06 -0.12
CA ALA A 149 -9.68 4.08 -1.16
C ALA A 149 -8.34 4.66 -1.73
N PRO A 150 -7.53 3.87 -2.40
CA PRO A 150 -7.69 2.44 -2.70
C PRO A 150 -7.14 1.53 -1.58
N TYR A 151 -7.48 0.26 -1.64
CA TYR A 151 -6.95 -0.70 -0.66
C TYR A 151 -5.44 -0.86 -0.80
N HIS A 152 -4.74 -0.50 0.25
CA HIS A 152 -3.32 -0.76 0.39
C HIS A 152 -2.98 -1.09 1.84
N MET A 153 -1.93 -1.86 2.02
CA MET A 153 -1.50 -2.36 3.31
C MET A 153 -0.06 -1.93 3.55
N GLN A 154 0.16 -1.18 4.62
CA GLN A 154 1.51 -0.89 5.08
C GLN A 154 1.99 -2.02 6.00
N VAL A 155 3.07 -2.68 5.65
CA VAL A 155 3.66 -3.79 6.40
C VAL A 155 5.05 -3.44 6.88
N TYR A 156 5.34 -3.74 8.14
CA TYR A 156 6.66 -3.59 8.76
C TYR A 156 7.13 -4.92 9.30
N THR A 157 8.24 -5.42 8.79
CA THR A 157 8.95 -6.61 9.27
C THR A 157 10.21 -6.26 10.07
N GLU A 158 10.68 -4.99 9.93
CA GLU A 158 11.84 -4.45 10.61
C GLU A 158 11.49 -3.14 11.29
N TRP A 159 12.07 -2.90 12.46
CA TRP A 159 11.86 -1.69 13.27
C TRP A 159 13.13 -0.86 13.31
N ASN A 160 13.54 -0.34 12.14
CA ASN A 160 14.66 0.57 12.02
C ASN A 160 14.25 2.00 12.39
N GLU A 161 15.20 2.80 12.83
CA GLU A 161 14.99 4.24 13.01
C GLU A 161 14.65 4.88 11.65
N ARG A 162 13.64 5.73 11.65
CA ARG A 162 13.19 6.48 10.48
C ARG A 162 13.28 7.97 10.75
N GLN A 163 13.71 8.69 9.75
CA GLN A 163 13.71 10.14 9.80
C GLN A 163 12.28 10.63 9.56
N VAL A 164 11.72 11.32 10.55
CA VAL A 164 10.38 11.89 10.49
C VAL A 164 10.49 13.40 10.43
N ALA A 165 9.64 14.04 9.62
CA ALA A 165 9.52 15.48 9.55
C ALA A 165 8.07 15.91 9.73
N ASP A 166 7.86 17.03 10.39
CA ASP A 166 6.55 17.64 10.54
C ASP A 166 6.28 18.65 9.41
N ILE A 167 5.07 18.61 8.88
CA ILE A 167 4.62 19.53 7.85
C ILE A 167 4.34 20.87 8.48
N THR A 168 5.06 21.89 8.04
CA THR A 168 4.96 23.26 8.57
C THR A 168 3.87 24.10 7.91
N LYS A 169 3.37 23.67 6.76
CA LYS A 169 2.33 24.37 5.98
C LYS A 169 1.60 23.35 5.09
N ASP A 170 0.29 23.53 4.92
CA ASP A 170 -0.53 22.75 4.02
C ASP A 170 0.12 22.70 2.62
N THR A 171 0.30 21.49 2.11
CA THR A 171 0.96 21.25 0.82
C THR A 171 0.46 19.96 0.17
N GLN A 172 0.97 19.70 -1.03
CA GLN A 172 0.60 18.53 -1.83
C GLN A 172 1.81 17.61 -2.01
N VAL A 173 1.58 16.33 -1.82
CA VAL A 173 2.52 15.28 -2.22
C VAL A 173 2.21 14.89 -3.65
N ARG A 174 3.21 14.91 -4.51
CA ARG A 174 3.07 14.67 -5.95
C ARG A 174 3.78 13.39 -6.35
N TYR A 175 3.23 12.73 -7.38
CA TYR A 175 3.76 11.48 -7.92
C TYR A 175 5.24 11.59 -8.33
N GLN A 176 5.57 12.69 -8.98
CA GLN A 176 6.94 13.02 -9.37
C GLN A 176 7.29 14.42 -8.91
N GLY A 177 8.57 14.67 -8.71
CA GLY A 177 9.05 15.94 -8.21
C GLY A 177 8.90 17.13 -9.15
N GLY A 178 7.78 17.35 -9.81
CA GLY A 178 7.53 18.46 -10.73
C GLY A 178 6.22 19.20 -10.45
N ILE A 179 6.20 20.52 -10.75
CA ILE A 179 4.98 21.32 -10.60
C ILE A 179 3.84 20.88 -11.51
N LYS A 180 4.15 20.12 -12.57
CA LYS A 180 3.18 19.55 -13.52
C LYS A 180 2.81 18.10 -13.20
N SER A 181 3.42 17.50 -12.20
CA SER A 181 3.10 16.15 -11.76
C SER A 181 1.77 16.13 -11.02
N ASP A 182 1.06 14.99 -11.12
CA ASP A 182 -0.23 14.78 -10.48
C ASP A 182 -0.10 14.74 -8.96
N ILE A 183 -1.16 15.11 -8.27
CA ILE A 183 -1.25 15.12 -6.83
C ILE A 183 -1.62 13.71 -6.38
N LEU A 184 -0.78 13.10 -5.55
CA LEU A 184 -1.08 11.84 -4.86
C LEU A 184 -2.00 12.10 -3.67
N THR A 185 -1.57 12.98 -2.76
CA THR A 185 -2.35 13.33 -1.57
C THR A 185 -2.06 14.75 -1.11
N GLU A 186 -2.87 15.24 -0.18
CA GLU A 186 -2.70 16.53 0.48
C GLU A 186 -2.33 16.30 1.94
N VAL A 187 -1.29 16.98 2.38
CA VAL A 187 -0.84 16.96 3.78
C VAL A 187 -1.03 18.33 4.40
N LYS A 188 -1.40 18.36 5.66
CA LYS A 188 -1.71 19.57 6.42
C LYS A 188 -0.61 19.94 7.37
N GLN A 189 -0.60 21.19 7.78
CA GLN A 189 0.26 21.64 8.86
C GLN A 189 0.04 20.80 10.13
N GLY A 190 1.12 20.25 10.66
CA GLY A 190 1.12 19.38 11.84
C GLY A 190 1.07 17.89 11.52
N ASP A 191 0.84 17.49 10.26
CA ASP A 191 1.02 16.10 9.86
C ASP A 191 2.49 15.72 9.89
N SER A 192 2.78 14.46 10.17
CA SER A 192 4.14 13.92 10.14
C SER A 192 4.31 12.99 8.93
N VAL A 193 5.45 13.11 8.26
CA VAL A 193 5.83 12.28 7.13
C VAL A 193 7.18 11.61 7.37
N ILE A 194 7.40 10.46 6.77
CA ILE A 194 8.72 9.79 6.78
C ILE A 194 9.51 10.31 5.59
N ILE A 195 10.75 10.75 5.84
CA ILE A 195 11.69 11.15 4.78
C ILE A 195 12.33 9.88 4.23
N LEU A 196 12.15 9.65 2.94
CA LEU A 196 12.79 8.55 2.21
C LEU A 196 14.09 8.99 1.55
N GLU A 197 14.11 10.20 0.98
CA GLU A 197 15.27 10.74 0.26
C GLU A 197 15.20 12.27 0.20
N GLU A 198 16.32 12.94 0.41
CA GLU A 198 16.47 14.38 0.17
C GLU A 198 17.16 14.62 -1.18
N ILE A 199 16.49 15.38 -2.07
CA ILE A 199 16.98 15.68 -3.42
C ILE A 199 16.99 17.20 -3.61
N GLU A 200 18.14 17.84 -3.56
CA GLU A 200 18.35 19.29 -3.75
C GLU A 200 17.20 20.19 -3.22
N ASN A 201 16.17 20.42 -4.05
CA ASN A 201 15.03 21.31 -3.75
C ASN A 201 13.74 20.53 -3.47
N ARG A 202 13.82 19.20 -3.22
CA ARG A 202 12.67 18.31 -3.04
C ARG A 202 13.02 17.24 -2.05
N THR A 203 11.99 16.69 -1.44
CA THR A 203 12.13 15.58 -0.52
C THR A 203 11.15 14.49 -0.94
N LYS A 204 11.64 13.28 -1.16
CA LYS A 204 10.81 12.10 -1.31
C LYS A 204 10.31 11.72 0.06
N VAL A 205 9.00 11.67 0.20
CA VAL A 205 8.36 11.37 1.48
C VAL A 205 7.38 10.23 1.33
N LYS A 206 7.11 9.59 2.45
CA LYS A 206 6.03 8.64 2.64
C LYS A 206 5.04 9.24 3.62
N THR A 207 3.79 9.32 3.22
CA THR A 207 2.68 9.73 4.06
C THR A 207 2.22 8.56 4.92
N ARG A 208 1.34 8.81 5.86
CA ARG A 208 0.83 7.80 6.77
C ARG A 208 -0.22 6.92 6.08
N ASP A 209 -0.97 7.49 5.18
CA ASP A 209 -2.09 6.94 4.42
C ASP A 209 -1.88 7.08 2.90
#